data_e3c76d06e4ba6323500bfe49125b4463
#
_entry.id   e3c76d06e4ba6323500bfe49125b4463
#
_cell.length_a   1.000
_cell.length_b   1.000
_cell.length_c   1.000
_cell.angle_alpha   90.00
_cell.angle_beta   90.00
_cell.angle_gamma   90.00
#
_symmetry.space_group_name_H-M   'P 1'
#
loop_
_entity.id
_entity.type
_entity.pdbx_description
1 polymer ?
#
loop_
_entity_poly.entity_id
_entity_poly.type
_entity_poly.pdbx_seq_one_letter_code
_entity_poly.pdbx_strand_id
1 'polypeptide(L)'
;MLSAITWDVDPVIIDIFGRGIRWYGLLFALGLLILGPMIEERIWKRERLPEEWMNSLYIYVVLGTVIGARLGHVLFYNPSYYLAHPGDILKVWEGGLASHGGTIGIILAVWIYSRRVTKKSILWTLDRLAVPTGLAAALIRMGNLMNSEIFGRPTDAPWGFIFPRASEFAGYAERGMAIPACHPTQIYEALAYLLVFALCMYLYWVRDAARRYLGLILGYFLTGVFGFRFFVESIKNVQEAWEVNMVASYGINMGQLLSIPFVVAGIALIVYAYRHPLTPEPLDKKKS
;
A
#
# COMPACT_ATOMS: atom_id res chain seq x y z
N MET A 1 30.16 -21.38 1.90
CA MET A 1 28.80 -21.02 1.43
C MET A 1 28.18 -20.10 2.47
N LEU A 2 27.65 -18.96 2.06
CA LEU A 2 26.87 -18.14 2.99
C LEU A 2 25.62 -18.97 3.33
N SER A 3 25.44 -19.27 4.62
CA SER A 3 24.25 -19.98 5.11
C SER A 3 23.04 -19.05 5.02
N ALA A 4 21.87 -19.58 4.65
CA ALA A 4 20.61 -18.83 4.67
C ALA A 4 20.39 -18.17 6.04
N ILE A 5 19.74 -17.02 6.04
CA ILE A 5 19.49 -16.23 7.24
C ILE A 5 18.24 -16.78 7.94
N THR A 6 18.38 -17.26 9.19
CA THR A 6 17.21 -17.66 9.99
C THR A 6 16.53 -16.40 10.54
N TRP A 7 15.27 -16.17 10.14
CA TRP A 7 14.44 -15.05 10.58
C TRP A 7 13.43 -15.54 11.63
N ASP A 8 13.83 -15.48 12.88
CA ASP A 8 13.02 -15.94 14.03
C ASP A 8 12.59 -14.77 14.95
N VAL A 9 12.25 -13.65 14.33
CA VAL A 9 11.78 -12.48 15.08
C VAL A 9 10.36 -12.73 15.59
N ASP A 10 10.14 -12.44 16.89
CA ASP A 10 8.80 -12.50 17.46
C ASP A 10 7.94 -11.36 16.89
N PRO A 11 6.79 -11.67 16.26
CA PRO A 11 5.89 -10.63 15.74
C PRO A 11 5.27 -9.76 16.85
N VAL A 12 5.30 -10.21 18.12
CA VAL A 12 4.82 -9.46 19.27
C VAL A 12 5.99 -8.73 19.94
N ILE A 13 5.89 -7.41 20.04
CA ILE A 13 6.89 -6.56 20.72
C ILE A 13 6.76 -6.70 22.23
N ILE A 14 5.53 -6.55 22.72
CA ILE A 14 5.18 -6.57 24.13
C ILE A 14 3.72 -7.02 24.29
N ASP A 15 3.46 -7.77 25.34
CA ASP A 15 2.09 -8.11 25.74
C ASP A 15 1.64 -7.18 26.87
N ILE A 16 0.50 -6.52 26.67
CA ILE A 16 -0.11 -5.64 27.66
C ILE A 16 -1.51 -6.18 27.98
N PHE A 17 -1.69 -6.74 29.16
CA PHE A 17 -2.94 -7.31 29.65
C PHE A 17 -3.56 -8.38 28.71
N GLY A 18 -2.73 -9.27 28.16
CA GLY A 18 -3.15 -10.32 27.22
C GLY A 18 -3.42 -9.82 25.80
N ARG A 19 -3.03 -8.58 25.46
CA ARG A 19 -3.09 -8.02 24.12
C ARG A 19 -1.67 -7.73 23.61
N GLY A 20 -1.20 -8.53 22.69
CA GLY A 20 0.11 -8.38 22.07
C GLY A 20 0.17 -7.17 21.13
N ILE A 21 1.02 -6.18 21.42
CA ILE A 21 1.36 -5.14 20.47
C ILE A 21 2.34 -5.73 19.45
N ARG A 22 1.97 -5.69 18.16
CA ARG A 22 2.74 -6.30 17.07
C ARG A 22 3.52 -5.28 16.27
N TRP A 23 4.69 -5.68 15.77
CA TRP A 23 5.51 -4.88 14.85
C TRP A 23 4.72 -4.42 13.63
N TYR A 24 3.90 -5.28 13.04
CA TYR A 24 3.08 -4.93 11.89
C TYR A 24 2.20 -3.71 12.18
N GLY A 25 1.45 -3.75 13.28
CA GLY A 25 0.57 -2.63 13.67
C GLY A 25 1.34 -1.34 13.92
N LEU A 26 2.52 -1.43 14.57
CA LEU A 26 3.37 -0.29 14.84
C LEU A 26 3.91 0.35 13.54
N LEU A 27 4.46 -0.47 12.63
CA LEU A 27 5.01 0.01 11.36
C LEU A 27 3.91 0.56 10.43
N PHE A 28 2.74 -0.07 10.42
CA PHE A 28 1.56 0.42 9.73
C PHE A 28 1.14 1.81 10.25
N ALA A 29 1.00 1.94 11.58
CA ALA A 29 0.64 3.20 12.22
C ALA A 29 1.72 4.28 12.00
N LEU A 30 3.00 3.93 12.12
CA LEU A 30 4.11 4.84 11.85
C LEU A 30 4.05 5.40 10.42
N GLY A 31 3.80 4.55 9.42
CA GLY A 31 3.71 4.96 8.03
C GLY A 31 2.51 5.84 7.73
N LEU A 32 1.32 5.41 8.13
CA LEU A 32 0.06 6.06 7.74
C LEU A 32 -0.38 7.18 8.69
N LEU A 33 -0.08 7.08 10.00
CA LEU A 33 -0.60 8.03 10.98
C LEU A 33 0.46 9.04 11.46
N ILE A 34 1.73 8.79 11.20
CA ILE A 34 2.82 9.68 11.65
C ILE A 34 3.60 10.23 10.46
N LEU A 35 4.37 9.38 9.75
CA LEU A 35 5.26 9.85 8.70
C LEU A 35 4.53 10.36 7.46
N GLY A 36 3.45 9.71 7.06
CA GLY A 36 2.59 10.18 5.97
C GLY A 36 2.07 11.59 6.23
N PRO A 37 1.33 11.82 7.32
CA PRO A 37 0.86 13.14 7.72
C PRO A 37 1.95 14.20 7.88
N MET A 38 3.12 13.86 8.43
CA MET A 38 4.24 14.79 8.53
C MET A 38 4.76 15.26 7.16
N ILE A 39 4.79 14.38 6.17
CA ILE A 39 5.19 14.73 4.80
C ILE A 39 4.09 15.58 4.14
N GLU A 40 2.82 15.19 4.29
CA GLU A 40 1.68 15.96 3.79
C GLU A 40 1.64 17.37 4.37
N GLU A 41 1.85 17.54 5.66
CA GLU A 41 1.90 18.85 6.31
C GLU A 41 2.99 19.74 5.70
N ARG A 42 4.18 19.16 5.41
CA ARG A 42 5.25 19.89 4.73
C ARG A 42 4.86 20.30 3.30
N ILE A 43 4.14 19.42 2.58
CA ILE A 43 3.59 19.70 1.25
C ILE A 43 2.61 20.87 1.34
N TRP A 44 1.66 20.83 2.27
CA TRP A 44 0.65 21.87 2.48
C TRP A 44 1.28 23.22 2.83
N LYS A 45 2.24 23.21 3.75
CA LYS A 45 2.99 24.44 4.13
C LYS A 45 3.79 25.02 2.95
N ARG A 46 4.44 24.16 2.14
CA ARG A 46 5.18 24.61 0.95
C ARG A 46 4.26 25.29 -0.07
N GLU A 47 3.09 24.71 -0.31
CA GLU A 47 2.12 25.22 -1.28
C GLU A 47 1.20 26.30 -0.68
N ARG A 48 1.36 26.62 0.62
CA ARG A 48 0.53 27.59 1.36
C ARG A 48 -0.95 27.28 1.28
N LEU A 49 -1.30 25.99 1.34
CA LEU A 49 -2.68 25.52 1.30
C LEU A 49 -3.39 25.73 2.65
N PRO A 50 -4.71 25.92 2.66
CA PRO A 50 -5.48 26.01 3.90
C PRO A 50 -5.33 24.74 4.75
N GLU A 51 -5.12 24.90 6.06
CA GLU A 51 -4.99 23.77 6.98
C GLU A 51 -6.29 22.94 7.07
N GLU A 52 -7.45 23.61 6.94
CA GLU A 52 -8.74 22.95 6.91
C GLU A 52 -8.86 21.93 5.77
N TRP A 53 -8.15 22.14 4.66
CA TRP A 53 -8.13 21.19 3.55
C TRP A 53 -7.41 19.88 3.95
N MET A 54 -6.31 19.98 4.68
CA MET A 54 -5.58 18.82 5.16
C MET A 54 -6.40 18.04 6.19
N ASN A 55 -6.96 18.71 7.19
CA ASN A 55 -7.81 18.11 8.21
C ASN A 55 -9.02 17.40 7.58
N SER A 56 -9.66 18.06 6.61
CA SER A 56 -10.77 17.47 5.85
C SER A 56 -10.30 16.22 5.08
N LEU A 57 -9.14 16.27 4.42
CA LEU A 57 -8.61 15.12 3.66
C LEU A 57 -8.47 13.87 4.53
N TYR A 58 -7.92 14.02 5.75
CA TYR A 58 -7.81 12.89 6.67
C TYR A 58 -9.17 12.32 7.05
N ILE A 59 -10.15 13.15 7.35
CA ILE A 59 -11.50 12.69 7.66
C ILE A 59 -12.09 11.91 6.47
N TYR A 60 -11.97 12.46 5.25
CA TYR A 60 -12.48 11.80 4.05
C TYR A 60 -11.78 10.45 3.81
N VAL A 61 -10.46 10.39 3.94
CA VAL A 61 -9.69 9.15 3.72
C VAL A 61 -10.01 8.11 4.78
N VAL A 62 -10.06 8.48 6.06
CA VAL A 62 -10.39 7.53 7.14
C VAL A 62 -11.82 6.99 6.98
N LEU A 63 -12.80 7.87 6.79
CA LEU A 63 -14.19 7.44 6.60
C LEU A 63 -14.34 6.60 5.32
N GLY A 64 -13.70 7.02 4.22
CA GLY A 64 -13.72 6.27 2.96
C GLY A 64 -13.12 4.88 3.12
N THR A 65 -12.00 4.77 3.84
CA THR A 65 -11.36 3.48 4.11
C THR A 65 -12.27 2.56 4.93
N VAL A 66 -12.78 3.03 6.06
CA VAL A 66 -13.59 2.20 6.98
C VAL A 66 -14.92 1.80 6.33
N ILE A 67 -15.63 2.76 5.75
CA ILE A 67 -16.92 2.51 5.11
C ILE A 67 -16.73 1.61 3.88
N GLY A 68 -15.75 1.92 3.04
CA GLY A 68 -15.47 1.13 1.85
C GLY A 68 -15.04 -0.30 2.18
N ALA A 69 -14.14 -0.48 3.15
CA ALA A 69 -13.70 -1.81 3.59
C ALA A 69 -14.87 -2.65 4.17
N ARG A 70 -15.74 -2.01 4.95
CA ARG A 70 -16.91 -2.67 5.53
C ARG A 70 -17.93 -3.04 4.47
N LEU A 71 -18.29 -2.11 3.60
CA LEU A 71 -19.21 -2.37 2.49
C LEU A 71 -18.66 -3.43 1.53
N GLY A 72 -17.36 -3.40 1.23
CA GLY A 72 -16.72 -4.44 0.44
C GLY A 72 -16.85 -5.82 1.07
N HIS A 73 -16.66 -5.93 2.38
CA HIS A 73 -16.86 -7.20 3.09
C HIS A 73 -18.33 -7.66 3.05
N VAL A 74 -19.26 -6.76 3.38
CA VAL A 74 -20.71 -7.04 3.37
C VAL A 74 -21.17 -7.55 2.00
N LEU A 75 -20.77 -6.88 0.92
CA LEU A 75 -21.27 -7.16 -0.42
C LEU A 75 -20.63 -8.39 -1.07
N PHE A 76 -19.32 -8.65 -0.81
CA PHE A 76 -18.57 -9.68 -1.53
C PHE A 76 -18.34 -10.96 -0.74
N TYR A 77 -18.38 -10.91 0.61
CA TYR A 77 -18.07 -12.11 1.41
C TYR A 77 -19.30 -12.74 2.07
N ASN A 78 -20.22 -11.95 2.64
CA ASN A 78 -21.37 -12.47 3.39
C ASN A 78 -22.68 -11.70 3.13
N PRO A 79 -23.11 -11.47 1.87
CA PRO A 79 -24.28 -10.63 1.59
C PRO A 79 -25.57 -11.16 2.24
N SER A 80 -25.80 -12.47 2.19
CA SER A 80 -27.01 -13.09 2.74
C SER A 80 -27.13 -12.91 4.25
N TYR A 81 -26.01 -13.02 4.98
CA TYR A 81 -25.99 -12.81 6.42
C TYR A 81 -26.37 -11.37 6.77
N TYR A 82 -25.72 -10.38 6.13
CA TYR A 82 -25.95 -8.98 6.45
C TYR A 82 -27.31 -8.45 5.98
N LEU A 83 -27.91 -9.06 4.97
CA LEU A 83 -29.31 -8.77 4.59
C LEU A 83 -30.28 -9.23 5.68
N ALA A 84 -30.00 -10.35 6.35
CA ALA A 84 -30.80 -10.86 7.48
C ALA A 84 -30.53 -10.09 8.78
N HIS A 85 -29.30 -9.52 8.94
CA HIS A 85 -28.85 -8.84 10.16
C HIS A 85 -28.26 -7.45 9.84
N PRO A 86 -29.07 -6.47 9.36
CA PRO A 86 -28.55 -5.18 8.87
C PRO A 86 -27.85 -4.35 9.97
N GLY A 87 -28.20 -4.54 11.25
CA GLY A 87 -27.51 -3.90 12.39
C GLY A 87 -26.03 -4.29 12.52
N ASP A 88 -25.68 -5.50 12.08
CA ASP A 88 -24.31 -5.99 12.17
C ASP A 88 -23.36 -5.33 11.14
N ILE A 89 -23.92 -4.66 10.12
CA ILE A 89 -23.14 -3.87 9.17
C ILE A 89 -22.32 -2.78 9.90
N LEU A 90 -22.86 -2.20 10.95
CA LEU A 90 -22.22 -1.12 11.71
C LEU A 90 -21.14 -1.60 12.68
N LYS A 91 -21.07 -2.89 12.98
CA LYS A 91 -20.13 -3.48 13.95
C LYS A 91 -18.74 -3.69 13.33
N VAL A 92 -18.07 -2.60 12.96
CA VAL A 92 -16.72 -2.63 12.32
C VAL A 92 -15.63 -3.16 13.27
N TRP A 93 -15.86 -3.11 14.58
CA TRP A 93 -14.94 -3.59 15.61
C TRP A 93 -14.90 -5.11 15.76
N GLU A 94 -15.85 -5.84 15.19
CA GLU A 94 -15.88 -7.30 15.15
C GLU A 94 -15.07 -7.87 13.98
N GLY A 95 -14.43 -7.00 13.19
CA GLY A 95 -13.69 -7.40 12.00
C GLY A 95 -14.56 -7.36 10.73
N GLY A 96 -14.21 -8.17 9.72
CA GLY A 96 -14.93 -8.17 8.45
C GLY A 96 -14.71 -6.90 7.64
N LEU A 97 -13.43 -6.64 7.31
CA LEU A 97 -13.00 -5.51 6.49
C LEU A 97 -12.28 -6.04 5.24
N ALA A 98 -12.75 -5.65 4.06
CA ALA A 98 -12.16 -6.05 2.77
C ALA A 98 -11.26 -4.96 2.23
N SER A 99 -9.99 -5.27 1.97
CA SER A 99 -9.01 -4.31 1.46
C SER A 99 -9.38 -3.69 0.10
N HIS A 100 -9.97 -4.48 -0.79
CA HIS A 100 -10.47 -3.98 -2.09
C HIS A 100 -11.57 -2.92 -1.91
N GLY A 101 -12.50 -3.18 -0.98
CA GLY A 101 -13.54 -2.21 -0.63
C GLY A 101 -12.95 -0.92 -0.05
N GLY A 102 -11.94 -1.04 0.83
CA GLY A 102 -11.20 0.09 1.36
C GLY A 102 -10.52 0.94 0.28
N THR A 103 -9.88 0.30 -0.69
CA THR A 103 -9.24 0.99 -1.83
C THR A 103 -10.26 1.78 -2.66
N ILE A 104 -11.39 1.17 -3.00
CA ILE A 104 -12.47 1.86 -3.73
C ILE A 104 -13.01 3.02 -2.90
N GLY A 105 -13.21 2.79 -1.59
CA GLY A 105 -13.67 3.82 -0.66
C GLY A 105 -12.74 5.02 -0.57
N ILE A 106 -11.42 4.80 -0.54
CA ILE A 106 -10.43 5.88 -0.56
C ILE A 106 -10.52 6.69 -1.87
N ILE A 107 -10.57 6.01 -3.02
CA ILE A 107 -10.65 6.69 -4.33
C ILE A 107 -11.90 7.56 -4.40
N LEU A 108 -13.06 7.03 -3.99
CA LEU A 108 -14.32 7.77 -3.94
C LEU A 108 -14.25 8.96 -2.95
N ALA A 109 -13.69 8.75 -1.76
CA ALA A 109 -13.52 9.79 -0.77
C ALA A 109 -12.63 10.93 -1.26
N VAL A 110 -11.49 10.62 -1.88
CA VAL A 110 -10.60 11.61 -2.48
C VAL A 110 -11.27 12.34 -3.65
N TRP A 111 -12.06 11.64 -4.44
CA TRP A 111 -12.85 12.27 -5.51
C TRP A 111 -13.87 13.24 -4.95
N ILE A 112 -14.66 12.87 -3.93
CA ILE A 112 -15.65 13.76 -3.28
C ILE A 112 -14.93 14.94 -2.62
N TYR A 113 -13.84 14.71 -1.91
CA TYR A 113 -13.01 15.75 -1.31
C TYR A 113 -12.52 16.76 -2.35
N SER A 114 -11.98 16.26 -3.47
CA SER A 114 -11.50 17.10 -4.56
C SER A 114 -12.61 17.97 -5.16
N ARG A 115 -13.84 17.45 -5.23
CA ARG A 115 -15.02 18.19 -5.76
C ARG A 115 -15.60 19.19 -4.77
N ARG A 116 -15.65 18.83 -3.48
CA ARG A 116 -16.36 19.62 -2.47
C ARG A 116 -15.46 20.58 -1.70
N VAL A 117 -14.24 20.19 -1.39
CA VAL A 117 -13.33 20.95 -0.54
C VAL A 117 -12.36 21.78 -1.37
N THR A 118 -11.47 21.13 -2.14
CA THR A 118 -10.43 21.84 -2.88
C THR A 118 -10.90 22.43 -4.19
N LYS A 119 -11.95 21.88 -4.79
CA LYS A 119 -12.43 22.20 -6.15
C LYS A 119 -11.33 22.06 -7.23
N LYS A 120 -10.30 21.28 -6.92
CA LYS A 120 -9.20 20.91 -7.83
C LYS A 120 -9.48 19.56 -8.49
N SER A 121 -8.69 19.20 -9.50
CA SER A 121 -8.74 17.85 -10.08
C SER A 121 -8.39 16.79 -9.04
N ILE A 122 -8.99 15.60 -9.14
CA ILE A 122 -8.59 14.45 -8.32
C ILE A 122 -7.10 14.14 -8.48
N LEU A 123 -6.54 14.27 -9.69
CA LEU A 123 -5.12 14.05 -9.95
C LEU A 123 -4.23 15.03 -9.17
N TRP A 124 -4.71 16.26 -8.95
CA TRP A 124 -4.01 17.24 -8.12
C TRP A 124 -3.84 16.75 -6.67
N THR A 125 -4.88 16.17 -6.10
CA THR A 125 -4.84 15.60 -4.74
C THR A 125 -4.01 14.33 -4.71
N LEU A 126 -4.20 13.43 -5.69
CA LEU A 126 -3.49 12.16 -5.75
C LEU A 126 -1.99 12.31 -5.98
N ASP A 127 -1.54 13.31 -6.75
CA ASP A 127 -0.10 13.60 -6.89
C ASP A 127 0.57 13.89 -5.54
N ARG A 128 -0.12 14.59 -4.64
CA ARG A 128 0.39 14.93 -3.31
C ARG A 128 0.37 13.72 -2.40
N LEU A 129 -0.74 12.98 -2.36
CA LEU A 129 -0.87 11.75 -1.60
C LEU A 129 0.12 10.66 -2.05
N ALA A 130 0.46 10.58 -3.34
CA ALA A 130 1.42 9.61 -3.84
C ALA A 130 2.83 9.79 -3.25
N VAL A 131 3.20 11.03 -2.85
CA VAL A 131 4.53 11.33 -2.29
C VAL A 131 4.82 10.50 -1.03
N PRO A 132 4.01 10.54 0.05
CA PRO A 132 4.27 9.75 1.26
C PRO A 132 3.87 8.28 1.13
N THR A 133 2.99 7.93 0.19
CA THR A 133 2.41 6.58 0.12
C THR A 133 3.46 5.50 -0.12
N GLY A 134 4.52 5.79 -0.88
CA GLY A 134 5.63 4.85 -1.10
C GLY A 134 6.35 4.47 0.20
N LEU A 135 6.54 5.43 1.12
CA LEU A 135 7.14 5.17 2.43
C LEU A 135 6.21 4.31 3.31
N ALA A 136 4.92 4.63 3.35
CA ALA A 136 3.94 3.84 4.09
C ALA A 136 3.87 2.40 3.55
N ALA A 137 3.88 2.23 2.23
CA ALA A 137 3.89 0.91 1.59
C ALA A 137 5.15 0.11 1.95
N ALA A 138 6.32 0.73 1.98
CA ALA A 138 7.57 0.09 2.40
C ALA A 138 7.51 -0.39 3.85
N LEU A 139 7.00 0.45 4.77
CA LEU A 139 6.84 0.07 6.18
C LEU A 139 5.83 -1.07 6.38
N ILE A 140 4.77 -1.11 5.58
CA ILE A 140 3.82 -2.24 5.58
C ILE A 140 4.55 -3.53 5.17
N ARG A 141 5.42 -3.50 4.15
CA ARG A 141 6.22 -4.68 3.76
C ARG A 141 7.18 -5.12 4.85
N MET A 142 7.81 -4.19 5.56
CA MET A 142 8.60 -4.52 6.74
C MET A 142 7.74 -5.14 7.85
N GLY A 143 6.50 -4.69 8.01
CA GLY A 143 5.53 -5.33 8.92
C GLY A 143 5.21 -6.78 8.53
N ASN A 144 5.02 -7.06 7.23
CA ASN A 144 4.84 -8.42 6.74
C ASN A 144 6.08 -9.31 7.04
N LEU A 145 7.29 -8.75 6.91
CA LEU A 145 8.52 -9.46 7.28
C LEU A 145 8.54 -9.84 8.76
N MET A 146 8.14 -8.91 9.66
CA MET A 146 8.06 -9.17 11.09
C MET A 146 7.05 -10.26 11.44
N ASN A 147 5.98 -10.38 10.65
CA ASN A 147 4.98 -11.45 10.80
C ASN A 147 5.41 -12.76 10.13
N SER A 148 6.56 -12.84 9.46
CA SER A 148 6.98 -13.99 8.66
C SER A 148 5.92 -14.42 7.64
N GLU A 149 5.30 -13.46 6.96
CA GLU A 149 4.23 -13.68 5.97
C GLU A 149 4.56 -13.05 4.61
N ILE A 150 3.91 -13.53 3.53
CA ILE A 150 4.03 -12.98 2.17
C ILE A 150 5.48 -13.06 1.63
N PHE A 151 6.22 -14.10 1.97
CA PHE A 151 7.54 -14.39 1.41
C PHE A 151 7.42 -15.09 0.06
N GLY A 152 8.57 -15.27 -0.63
CA GLY A 152 8.62 -15.88 -1.95
C GLY A 152 8.87 -17.39 -1.91
N ARG A 153 9.03 -17.97 -3.10
CA ARG A 153 9.31 -19.39 -3.29
C ARG A 153 10.64 -19.80 -2.65
N PRO A 154 10.84 -21.11 -2.38
CA PRO A 154 12.13 -21.65 -1.97
C PRO A 154 13.24 -21.23 -2.93
N THR A 155 14.44 -20.95 -2.38
CA THR A 155 15.58 -20.47 -3.14
C THR A 155 16.90 -20.97 -2.57
N ASP A 156 17.86 -21.19 -3.45
CA ASP A 156 19.26 -21.48 -3.10
C ASP A 156 20.12 -20.20 -3.06
N ALA A 157 19.51 -19.02 -3.20
CA ALA A 157 20.23 -17.75 -3.14
C ALA A 157 20.90 -17.58 -1.77
N PRO A 158 22.14 -17.06 -1.71
CA PRO A 158 22.89 -16.92 -0.44
C PRO A 158 22.26 -15.92 0.55
N TRP A 159 21.28 -15.16 0.11
CA TRP A 159 20.47 -14.25 0.94
C TRP A 159 19.04 -14.75 1.17
N GLY A 160 18.77 -16.06 0.97
CA GLY A 160 17.50 -16.68 1.31
C GLY A 160 17.23 -16.62 2.81
N PHE A 161 15.96 -16.45 3.20
CA PHE A 161 15.51 -16.42 4.59
C PHE A 161 14.77 -17.71 4.94
N ILE A 162 15.10 -18.30 6.09
CA ILE A 162 14.35 -19.39 6.72
C ILE A 162 13.36 -18.74 7.70
N PHE A 163 12.07 -19.04 7.57
CA PHE A 163 11.00 -18.46 8.39
C PHE A 163 10.37 -19.52 9.33
N PRO A 164 10.94 -19.79 10.51
CA PRO A 164 10.43 -20.84 11.41
C PRO A 164 9.01 -20.56 11.94
N ARG A 165 8.64 -19.27 12.02
CA ARG A 165 7.34 -18.83 12.54
C ARG A 165 6.24 -18.70 11.47
N ALA A 166 6.54 -18.99 10.22
CA ALA A 166 5.55 -18.93 9.16
C ALA A 166 4.50 -20.05 9.32
N SER A 167 3.23 -19.68 9.17
CA SER A 167 2.11 -20.61 9.28
C SER A 167 2.17 -21.75 8.24
N GLU A 168 2.74 -21.47 7.07
CA GLU A 168 2.95 -22.44 5.97
C GLU A 168 3.87 -23.58 6.37
N PHE A 169 4.78 -23.36 7.33
CA PHE A 169 5.73 -24.35 7.82
C PHE A 169 5.35 -24.92 9.19
N ALA A 170 4.12 -24.65 9.66
CA ALA A 170 3.63 -25.22 10.92
C ALA A 170 3.67 -26.75 10.87
N GLY A 171 4.24 -27.38 11.93
CA GLY A 171 4.39 -28.82 12.04
C GLY A 171 5.51 -29.45 11.18
N TYR A 172 6.34 -28.66 10.49
CA TYR A 172 7.49 -29.21 9.75
C TYR A 172 8.49 -29.88 10.69
N ALA A 173 8.82 -29.23 11.81
CA ALA A 173 9.73 -29.79 12.81
C ALA A 173 9.22 -31.11 13.39
N GLU A 174 7.92 -31.22 13.70
CA GLU A 174 7.27 -32.41 14.21
C GLU A 174 7.33 -33.60 13.21
N ARG A 175 7.32 -33.27 11.92
CA ARG A 175 7.41 -34.24 10.82
C ARG A 175 8.85 -34.54 10.40
N GLY A 176 9.83 -33.95 11.09
CA GLY A 176 11.26 -34.11 10.74
C GLY A 176 11.64 -33.46 9.40
N MET A 177 10.84 -32.49 8.92
CA MET A 177 11.09 -31.78 7.66
C MET A 177 11.89 -30.51 7.91
N ALA A 178 12.89 -30.26 7.07
CA ALA A 178 13.61 -28.99 7.11
C ALA A 178 12.78 -27.86 6.46
N ILE A 179 12.79 -26.69 7.09
CA ILE A 179 12.18 -25.50 6.52
C ILE A 179 13.09 -24.96 5.42
N PRO A 180 12.61 -24.80 4.19
CA PRO A 180 13.43 -24.29 3.10
C PRO A 180 13.74 -22.78 3.28
N ALA A 181 14.91 -22.36 2.76
CA ALA A 181 15.18 -20.96 2.59
C ALA A 181 14.30 -20.39 1.46
N CYS A 182 13.68 -19.24 1.68
CA CYS A 182 12.76 -18.60 0.75
C CYS A 182 13.24 -17.19 0.36
N HIS A 183 12.79 -16.68 -0.78
CA HIS A 183 13.04 -15.30 -1.16
C HIS A 183 12.37 -14.32 -0.16
N PRO A 184 13.10 -13.38 0.47
CA PRO A 184 12.50 -12.35 1.33
C PRO A 184 11.87 -11.25 0.48
N THR A 185 10.77 -11.59 -0.21
CA THR A 185 10.10 -10.69 -1.15
C THR A 185 9.58 -9.42 -0.48
N GLN A 186 9.33 -9.45 0.83
CA GLN A 186 8.98 -8.28 1.63
C GLN A 186 10.09 -7.23 1.58
N ILE A 187 11.36 -7.65 1.70
CA ILE A 187 12.53 -6.75 1.62
C ILE A 187 12.67 -6.19 0.21
N TYR A 188 12.48 -7.03 -0.82
CA TYR A 188 12.57 -6.59 -2.21
C TYR A 188 11.52 -5.51 -2.51
N GLU A 189 10.28 -5.74 -2.09
CA GLU A 189 9.19 -4.77 -2.26
C GLU A 189 9.43 -3.50 -1.43
N ALA A 190 9.89 -3.63 -0.18
CA ALA A 190 10.20 -2.48 0.67
C ALA A 190 11.27 -1.58 0.04
N LEU A 191 12.36 -2.15 -0.46
CA LEU A 191 13.43 -1.41 -1.13
C LEU A 191 12.93 -0.73 -2.41
N ALA A 192 12.16 -1.43 -3.25
CA ALA A 192 11.57 -0.85 -4.44
C ALA A 192 10.62 0.31 -4.10
N TYR A 193 9.79 0.16 -3.07
CA TYR A 193 8.86 1.22 -2.65
C TYR A 193 9.58 2.41 -2.04
N LEU A 194 10.71 2.21 -1.34
CA LEU A 194 11.58 3.30 -0.90
C LEU A 194 12.23 4.04 -2.08
N LEU A 195 12.63 3.34 -3.12
CA LEU A 195 13.15 3.97 -4.35
C LEU A 195 12.05 4.78 -5.05
N VAL A 196 10.84 4.26 -5.14
CA VAL A 196 9.69 5.00 -5.69
C VAL A 196 9.36 6.21 -4.81
N PHE A 197 9.39 6.07 -3.50
CA PHE A 197 9.24 7.18 -2.55
C PHE A 197 10.30 8.27 -2.79
N ALA A 198 11.57 7.88 -2.88
CA ALA A 198 12.67 8.81 -3.14
C ALA A 198 12.49 9.53 -4.49
N LEU A 199 12.03 8.82 -5.52
CA LEU A 199 11.70 9.41 -6.82
C LEU A 199 10.54 10.42 -6.71
N CYS A 200 9.44 10.07 -6.03
CA CYS A 200 8.31 10.99 -5.80
C CYS A 200 8.74 12.23 -5.01
N MET A 201 9.55 12.06 -3.98
CA MET A 201 10.15 13.17 -3.21
C MET A 201 11.01 14.06 -4.11
N TYR A 202 11.88 13.49 -4.95
CA TYR A 202 12.70 14.24 -5.90
C TYR A 202 11.84 15.01 -6.91
N LEU A 203 10.85 14.36 -7.49
CA LEU A 203 9.93 14.99 -8.45
C LEU A 203 9.16 16.14 -7.80
N TYR A 204 8.72 15.96 -6.56
CA TYR A 204 7.96 16.99 -5.85
C TYR A 204 8.86 18.14 -5.39
N TRP A 205 9.96 17.85 -4.64
CA TRP A 205 10.75 18.87 -3.96
C TRP A 205 11.79 19.55 -4.86
N VAL A 206 12.38 18.81 -5.80
CA VAL A 206 13.46 19.32 -6.67
C VAL A 206 12.95 19.75 -8.03
N ARG A 207 12.09 18.94 -8.65
CA ARG A 207 11.58 19.22 -10.00
C ARG A 207 10.32 20.08 -10.00
N ASP A 208 9.70 20.32 -8.85
CA ASP A 208 8.41 21.03 -8.73
C ASP A 208 7.31 20.45 -9.63
N ALA A 209 7.33 19.13 -9.79
CA ALA A 209 6.54 18.42 -10.79
C ALA A 209 5.03 18.53 -10.53
N ALA A 210 4.59 18.51 -9.27
CA ALA A 210 3.17 18.61 -8.91
C ALA A 210 2.51 19.91 -9.37
N ARG A 211 3.30 20.97 -9.62
CA ARG A 211 2.82 22.26 -10.10
C ARG A 211 2.95 22.42 -11.61
N ARG A 212 3.81 21.62 -12.23
CA ARG A 212 4.10 21.69 -13.68
C ARG A 212 3.40 20.63 -14.50
N TYR A 213 3.08 19.50 -13.88
CA TYR A 213 2.61 18.30 -14.58
C TYR A 213 1.55 17.58 -13.76
N LEU A 214 0.30 17.76 -14.12
CA LEU A 214 -0.82 17.13 -13.41
C LEU A 214 -0.83 15.62 -13.63
N GLY A 215 -0.80 14.85 -12.53
CA GLY A 215 -0.82 13.39 -12.55
C GLY A 215 0.56 12.75 -12.77
N LEU A 216 1.65 13.53 -12.87
CA LEU A 216 2.98 12.99 -13.15
C LEU A 216 3.53 12.16 -11.98
N ILE A 217 3.43 12.67 -10.76
CA ILE A 217 3.94 11.97 -9.57
C ILE A 217 3.14 10.69 -9.34
N LEU A 218 1.82 10.76 -9.45
CA LEU A 218 0.95 9.58 -9.40
C LEU A 218 1.32 8.57 -10.48
N GLY A 219 1.58 9.03 -11.70
CA GLY A 219 2.00 8.18 -12.82
C GLY A 219 3.27 7.40 -12.51
N TYR A 220 4.32 8.06 -12.01
CA TYR A 220 5.56 7.40 -11.60
C TYR A 220 5.36 6.47 -10.40
N PHE A 221 4.54 6.87 -9.44
CA PHE A 221 4.19 6.03 -8.29
C PHE A 221 3.50 4.73 -8.73
N LEU A 222 2.46 4.82 -9.54
CA LEU A 222 1.72 3.65 -10.03
C LEU A 222 2.62 2.73 -10.86
N THR A 223 3.36 3.30 -11.81
CA THR A 223 4.25 2.52 -12.68
C THR A 223 5.36 1.85 -11.88
N GLY A 224 5.96 2.54 -10.91
CA GLY A 224 7.05 2.00 -10.10
C GLY A 224 6.57 0.91 -9.14
N VAL A 225 5.53 1.17 -8.36
CA VAL A 225 5.01 0.22 -7.37
C VAL A 225 4.43 -1.02 -8.05
N PHE A 226 3.51 -0.84 -8.99
CA PHE A 226 2.82 -1.96 -9.62
C PHE A 226 3.66 -2.64 -10.69
N GLY A 227 4.57 -1.92 -11.34
CA GLY A 227 5.57 -2.52 -12.23
C GLY A 227 6.50 -3.46 -11.47
N PHE A 228 7.07 -3.01 -10.33
CA PHE A 228 7.90 -3.89 -9.51
C PHE A 228 7.09 -5.06 -8.94
N ARG A 229 5.87 -4.80 -8.48
CA ARG A 229 4.96 -5.84 -7.98
C ARG A 229 4.72 -6.91 -9.05
N PHE A 230 4.47 -6.54 -10.30
CA PHE A 230 4.30 -7.49 -11.40
C PHE A 230 5.45 -8.48 -11.50
N PHE A 231 6.70 -8.02 -11.39
CA PHE A 231 7.88 -8.89 -11.43
C PHE A 231 8.03 -9.74 -10.17
N VAL A 232 7.89 -9.15 -8.99
CA VAL A 232 8.04 -9.88 -7.72
C VAL A 232 6.97 -10.97 -7.55
N GLU A 233 5.75 -10.75 -8.04
CA GLU A 233 4.68 -11.75 -7.98
C GLU A 233 5.06 -13.07 -8.68
N SER A 234 5.98 -13.04 -9.67
CA SER A 234 6.46 -14.28 -10.31
C SER A 234 7.31 -15.18 -9.39
N ILE A 235 7.90 -14.62 -8.34
CA ILE A 235 8.71 -15.33 -7.35
C ILE A 235 8.06 -15.46 -5.99
N LYS A 236 6.84 -14.91 -5.79
CA LYS A 236 6.04 -15.13 -4.58
C LYS A 236 5.44 -16.52 -4.54
N ASN A 237 5.19 -17.00 -3.32
CA ASN A 237 4.35 -18.17 -3.12
C ASN A 237 2.92 -17.85 -3.53
N VAL A 238 2.27 -18.82 -4.15
CA VAL A 238 0.84 -18.78 -4.43
C VAL A 238 0.11 -18.88 -3.09
N GLN A 239 -0.71 -17.89 -2.76
CA GLN A 239 -1.41 -17.81 -1.48
C GLN A 239 -2.73 -18.60 -1.47
N GLU A 240 -3.36 -18.75 -2.64
CA GLU A 240 -4.66 -19.36 -2.78
C GLU A 240 -4.60 -20.56 -3.73
N ALA A 241 -5.24 -21.68 -3.35
CA ALA A 241 -5.19 -22.92 -4.13
C ALA A 241 -5.71 -22.76 -5.58
N TRP A 242 -6.68 -21.87 -5.82
CA TRP A 242 -7.21 -21.61 -7.16
C TRP A 242 -6.23 -20.85 -8.07
N GLU A 243 -5.29 -20.07 -7.50
CA GLU A 243 -4.24 -19.39 -8.29
C GLU A 243 -3.27 -20.38 -8.94
N VAL A 244 -3.06 -21.55 -8.34
CA VAL A 244 -2.23 -22.62 -8.94
C VAL A 244 -2.75 -22.98 -10.32
N ASN A 245 -4.06 -23.18 -10.45
CA ASN A 245 -4.70 -23.48 -11.72
C ASN A 245 -4.65 -22.29 -12.70
N MET A 246 -4.75 -21.07 -12.20
CA MET A 246 -4.63 -19.87 -13.00
C MET A 246 -3.23 -19.73 -13.59
N VAL A 247 -2.19 -19.91 -12.78
CA VAL A 247 -0.79 -19.88 -13.25
C VAL A 247 -0.52 -21.00 -14.25
N ALA A 248 -1.02 -22.20 -14.01
CA ALA A 248 -0.87 -23.32 -14.94
C ALA A 248 -1.56 -23.07 -16.29
N SER A 249 -2.72 -22.38 -16.29
CA SER A 249 -3.51 -22.15 -17.50
C SER A 249 -3.09 -20.89 -18.28
N TYR A 250 -2.71 -19.83 -17.59
CA TYR A 250 -2.48 -18.51 -18.19
C TYR A 250 -1.05 -17.99 -18.02
N GLY A 251 -0.19 -18.66 -17.24
CA GLY A 251 1.19 -18.26 -16.99
C GLY A 251 1.35 -17.03 -16.08
N ILE A 252 0.26 -16.48 -15.56
CA ILE A 252 0.25 -15.28 -14.67
C ILE A 252 -0.62 -15.55 -13.44
N ASN A 253 -0.27 -14.93 -12.32
CA ASN A 253 -1.08 -14.96 -11.10
C ASN A 253 -1.99 -13.73 -10.98
N MET A 254 -2.89 -13.75 -9.99
CA MET A 254 -3.83 -12.65 -9.77
C MET A 254 -3.13 -11.34 -9.43
N GLY A 255 -2.04 -11.37 -8.66
CA GLY A 255 -1.25 -10.18 -8.31
C GLY A 255 -0.64 -9.51 -9.55
N GLN A 256 -0.17 -10.30 -10.52
CA GLN A 256 0.30 -9.81 -11.81
C GLN A 256 -0.84 -9.21 -12.64
N LEU A 257 -1.94 -9.94 -12.76
CA LEU A 257 -3.11 -9.47 -13.52
C LEU A 257 -3.65 -8.14 -12.98
N LEU A 258 -3.79 -8.03 -11.67
CA LEU A 258 -4.25 -6.80 -11.02
C LEU A 258 -3.25 -5.64 -11.11
N SER A 259 -1.96 -5.91 -11.34
CA SER A 259 -0.94 -4.87 -11.48
C SER A 259 -0.98 -4.20 -12.86
N ILE A 260 -1.36 -4.92 -13.92
CA ILE A 260 -1.35 -4.42 -15.31
C ILE A 260 -2.15 -3.12 -15.47
N PRO A 261 -3.42 -3.01 -15.05
CA PRO A 261 -4.19 -1.78 -15.25
C PRO A 261 -3.58 -0.56 -14.55
N PHE A 262 -2.92 -0.74 -13.40
CA PHE A 262 -2.25 0.35 -12.70
C PHE A 262 -0.97 0.79 -13.41
N VAL A 263 -0.20 -0.14 -13.98
CA VAL A 263 0.98 0.18 -14.80
C VAL A 263 0.55 0.94 -16.05
N VAL A 264 -0.48 0.47 -16.74
CA VAL A 264 -1.01 1.13 -17.95
C VAL A 264 -1.50 2.53 -17.62
N ALA A 265 -2.28 2.69 -16.54
CA ALA A 265 -2.76 3.99 -16.08
C ALA A 265 -1.60 4.92 -15.70
N GLY A 266 -0.57 4.40 -15.01
CA GLY A 266 0.61 5.15 -14.64
C GLY A 266 1.37 5.67 -15.86
N ILE A 267 1.64 4.81 -16.85
CA ILE A 267 2.29 5.21 -18.11
C ILE A 267 1.44 6.24 -18.87
N ALA A 268 0.12 6.02 -18.95
CA ALA A 268 -0.79 6.96 -19.60
C ALA A 268 -0.77 8.34 -18.91
N LEU A 269 -0.72 8.40 -17.57
CA LEU A 269 -0.61 9.64 -16.81
C LEU A 269 0.73 10.34 -17.06
N ILE A 270 1.84 9.61 -17.13
CA ILE A 270 3.15 10.18 -17.44
C ILE A 270 3.14 10.81 -18.84
N VAL A 271 2.63 10.08 -19.84
CA VAL A 271 2.54 10.59 -21.22
C VAL A 271 1.60 11.80 -21.30
N TYR A 272 0.45 11.73 -20.63
CA TYR A 272 -0.50 12.83 -20.56
C TYR A 272 0.13 14.07 -19.94
N ALA A 273 0.79 13.93 -18.80
CA ALA A 273 1.41 15.02 -18.06
C ALA A 273 2.48 15.76 -18.90
N TYR A 274 3.36 15.02 -19.58
CA TYR A 274 4.37 15.64 -20.44
C TYR A 274 3.79 16.30 -21.71
N ARG A 275 2.66 15.81 -22.22
CA ARG A 275 1.97 16.43 -23.36
C ARG A 275 1.15 17.66 -22.98
N HIS A 276 0.79 17.81 -21.69
CA HIS A 276 -0.04 18.91 -21.20
C HIS A 276 0.62 19.60 -19.99
N PRO A 277 1.80 20.23 -20.19
CA PRO A 277 2.46 20.94 -19.11
C PRO A 277 1.61 22.11 -18.62
N LEU A 278 1.58 22.32 -17.31
CA LEU A 278 0.91 23.45 -16.70
C LEU A 278 1.88 24.64 -16.60
N THR A 279 1.35 25.86 -16.73
CA THR A 279 2.07 27.06 -16.32
C THR A 279 1.97 27.18 -14.79
N PRO A 280 3.08 27.07 -14.01
CA PRO A 280 3.02 27.17 -12.56
C PRO A 280 2.50 28.55 -12.14
N GLU A 281 1.40 28.56 -11.39
CA GLU A 281 0.95 29.79 -10.72
C GLU A 281 2.01 30.21 -9.69
N PRO A 282 2.33 31.52 -9.55
CA PRO A 282 3.17 31.98 -8.45
C PRO A 282 2.57 31.55 -7.11
N LEU A 283 3.41 31.09 -6.19
CA LEU A 283 2.97 30.90 -4.82
C LEU A 283 2.61 32.28 -4.26
N ASP A 284 1.32 32.55 -4.09
CA ASP A 284 0.86 33.84 -3.61
C ASP A 284 1.68 34.30 -2.40
N LYS A 285 2.33 35.45 -2.54
CA LYS A 285 2.87 36.16 -1.37
C LYS A 285 1.66 36.50 -0.53
N LYS A 286 1.61 35.99 0.72
CA LYS A 286 0.57 36.29 1.69
C LYS A 286 0.04 37.70 1.44
N LYS A 287 -1.25 37.85 1.19
CA LYS A 287 -1.93 39.08 1.52
C LYS A 287 -1.80 39.20 3.04
N SER A 288 -0.86 40.05 3.45
CA SER A 288 -0.63 40.44 4.83
C SER A 288 -1.86 41.10 5.40
#